data_d12d6452f3126e7cca6c58f40b06abd0
#
_entry.id   d12d6452f3126e7cca6c58f40b06abd0
#
_cell.length_a   1.000
_cell.length_b   1.000
_cell.length_c   1.000
_cell.angle_alpha   90.00
_cell.angle_beta   90.00
_cell.angle_gamma   90.00
#
_symmetry.space_group_name_H-M   'P 1'
#
loop_
_entity.id
_entity.type
_entity.pdbx_description
1 polymer ?
#
loop_
_entity_poly.entity_id
_entity_poly.type
_entity_poly.pdbx_seq_one_letter_code
_entity_poly.pdbx_strand_id
1 'polypeptide(L)'
;MAGVFNDNPDLFTEFELMTLKQKTVSGLLWSSIDTLAGQGLTFVVGIILARILSPREFGLIGMITVFIALSESFINSGFSSALIRKKDCTDTDFSTVFYFNLAAGVLFFLLLFFTAPLIAGFFDEPQLKPIVQVLGVVLIIDSFTLIQRTILTKQIDFKLQARISVIASLGSGIIAIVMAYNGFGVWSLVAQRIAKQGLNSVFLWLWNRWRPLWVFSMQSFRELFGFGSKLLVSGLIETLYQNIYYLIIGKFFSAQELGYYTRANEFKSIPSQNLNGIISRVTYPVLASI
;
A
#
# COMPACT_ATOMS: atom_id res chain seq x y z
N MET A 1 -20.05 0.57 -59.07
CA MET A 1 -18.84 -0.10 -58.53
C MET A 1 -18.98 -0.17 -57.02
N ALA A 2 -19.48 -1.30 -56.54
CA ALA A 2 -19.64 -1.58 -55.10
C ALA A 2 -18.38 -2.29 -54.64
N GLY A 3 -17.61 -1.64 -53.77
CA GLY A 3 -16.38 -2.16 -53.19
C GLY A 3 -16.66 -2.80 -51.82
N VAL A 4 -16.41 -4.07 -51.82
CA VAL A 4 -16.37 -5.08 -50.76
C VAL A 4 -15.79 -4.52 -49.45
N PHE A 5 -16.62 -4.26 -48.43
CA PHE A 5 -16.23 -4.27 -47.05
C PHE A 5 -16.38 -5.71 -46.57
N ASN A 6 -15.27 -6.40 -46.43
CA ASN A 6 -15.22 -7.73 -45.85
C ASN A 6 -15.26 -7.55 -44.32
N ASP A 7 -16.46 -7.52 -43.75
CA ASP A 7 -16.68 -7.53 -42.30
C ASP A 7 -16.34 -8.95 -41.79
N ASN A 8 -15.07 -9.13 -41.47
CA ASN A 8 -14.64 -10.32 -40.75
C ASN A 8 -14.57 -9.97 -39.25
N PRO A 9 -15.59 -10.34 -38.45
CA PRO A 9 -15.64 -10.02 -37.00
C PRO A 9 -14.49 -10.66 -36.25
N ASP A 10 -13.83 -11.68 -36.78
CA ASP A 10 -12.70 -12.37 -36.13
C ASP A 10 -11.42 -11.56 -36.18
N LEU A 11 -11.21 -10.69 -37.18
CA LEU A 11 -10.03 -9.82 -37.28
C LEU A 11 -10.04 -8.70 -36.22
N PHE A 12 -11.21 -8.16 -35.88
CA PHE A 12 -11.33 -7.16 -34.81
C PHE A 12 -11.11 -7.77 -33.44
N THR A 13 -11.63 -8.97 -33.18
CA THR A 13 -11.40 -9.71 -31.94
C THR A 13 -9.94 -10.14 -31.77
N GLU A 14 -9.27 -10.60 -32.82
CA GLU A 14 -7.83 -10.92 -32.76
C GLU A 14 -6.95 -9.69 -32.50
N PHE A 15 -7.26 -8.55 -33.14
CA PHE A 15 -6.51 -7.30 -32.93
C PHE A 15 -6.71 -6.73 -31.51
N GLU A 16 -7.92 -6.81 -30.95
CA GLU A 16 -8.20 -6.46 -29.55
C GLU A 16 -7.52 -7.43 -28.58
N LEU A 17 -7.53 -8.72 -28.85
CA LEU A 17 -6.85 -9.72 -28.04
C LEU A 17 -5.32 -9.58 -28.09
N MET A 18 -4.74 -9.24 -29.23
CA MET A 18 -3.31 -8.96 -29.35
C MET A 18 -2.90 -7.69 -28.59
N THR A 19 -3.69 -6.62 -28.64
CA THR A 19 -3.45 -5.40 -27.87
C THR A 19 -3.62 -5.63 -26.36
N LEU A 20 -4.61 -6.40 -25.93
CA LEU A 20 -4.79 -6.81 -24.54
C LEU A 20 -3.63 -7.69 -24.05
N LYS A 21 -3.18 -8.66 -24.84
CA LYS A 21 -2.04 -9.52 -24.51
C LYS A 21 -0.75 -8.70 -24.37
N GLN A 22 -0.49 -7.77 -25.28
CA GLN A 22 0.68 -6.88 -25.19
C GLN A 22 0.63 -5.95 -23.98
N LYS A 23 -0.53 -5.34 -23.69
CA LYS A 23 -0.76 -4.54 -22.48
C LYS A 23 -0.55 -5.35 -21.21
N THR A 24 -1.07 -6.59 -21.18
CA THR A 24 -0.92 -7.47 -20.03
C THR A 24 0.52 -7.87 -19.81
N VAL A 25 1.25 -8.28 -20.85
CA VAL A 25 2.69 -8.65 -20.75
C VAL A 25 3.53 -7.44 -20.35
N SER A 26 3.31 -6.29 -20.97
CA SER A 26 3.99 -5.04 -20.57
C SER A 26 3.65 -4.63 -19.13
N GLY A 27 2.37 -4.74 -18.74
CA GLY A 27 1.93 -4.48 -17.38
C GLY A 27 2.58 -5.40 -16.34
N LEU A 28 2.70 -6.69 -16.64
CA LEU A 28 3.39 -7.66 -15.78
C LEU A 28 4.89 -7.35 -15.64
N LEU A 29 5.56 -6.97 -16.72
CA LEU A 29 6.96 -6.56 -16.69
C LEU A 29 7.15 -5.31 -15.84
N TRP A 30 6.35 -4.27 -16.06
CA TRP A 30 6.41 -3.04 -15.27
C TRP A 30 6.04 -3.24 -13.81
N SER A 31 5.04 -4.07 -13.52
CA SER A 31 4.69 -4.45 -12.13
C SER A 31 5.84 -5.20 -11.44
N SER A 32 6.57 -6.03 -12.19
CA SER A 32 7.75 -6.72 -11.65
C SER A 32 8.91 -5.75 -11.40
N ILE A 33 9.14 -4.83 -12.32
CA ILE A 33 10.15 -3.76 -12.16
C ILE A 33 9.79 -2.86 -10.97
N ASP A 34 8.52 -2.47 -10.82
CA ASP A 34 8.04 -1.68 -9.66
C ASP A 34 8.37 -2.39 -8.35
N THR A 35 7.97 -3.66 -8.26
CA THR A 35 8.21 -4.46 -7.06
C THR A 35 9.70 -4.61 -6.76
N LEU A 36 10.51 -4.97 -7.74
CA LEU A 36 11.94 -5.18 -7.56
C LEU A 36 12.70 -3.88 -7.30
N ALA A 37 12.42 -2.82 -8.06
CA ALA A 37 13.08 -1.53 -7.89
C ALA A 37 12.65 -0.85 -6.58
N GLY A 38 11.35 -0.83 -6.28
CA GLY A 38 10.82 -0.23 -5.05
C GLY A 38 11.30 -0.96 -3.79
N GLN A 39 11.30 -2.30 -3.81
CA GLN A 39 11.81 -3.11 -2.71
C GLN A 39 13.34 -3.03 -2.62
N GLY A 40 14.06 -3.07 -3.74
CA GLY A 40 15.52 -2.94 -3.77
C GLY A 40 15.98 -1.60 -3.21
N LEU A 41 15.34 -0.50 -3.58
CA LEU A 41 15.63 0.83 -3.03
C LEU A 41 15.33 0.89 -1.53
N THR A 42 14.18 0.38 -1.10
CA THR A 42 13.83 0.32 0.33
C THR A 42 14.86 -0.51 1.11
N PHE A 43 15.33 -1.61 0.52
CA PHE A 43 16.36 -2.47 1.10
C PHE A 43 17.71 -1.73 1.26
N VAL A 44 18.18 -1.06 0.21
CA VAL A 44 19.44 -0.29 0.25
C VAL A 44 19.36 0.83 1.28
N VAL A 45 18.27 1.62 1.27
CA VAL A 45 18.03 2.67 2.27
C VAL A 45 17.97 2.05 3.67
N GLY A 46 17.29 0.91 3.81
CA GLY A 46 17.20 0.16 5.05
C GLY A 46 18.57 -0.27 5.60
N ILE A 47 19.50 -0.75 4.74
CA ILE A 47 20.87 -1.08 5.15
C ILE A 47 21.62 0.16 5.64
N ILE A 48 21.52 1.28 4.92
CA ILE A 48 22.19 2.53 5.31
C ILE A 48 21.66 3.00 6.67
N LEU A 49 20.36 3.04 6.85
CA LEU A 49 19.75 3.44 8.12
C LEU A 49 20.10 2.49 9.26
N ALA A 50 20.20 1.17 9.01
CA ALA A 50 20.59 0.19 10.02
C ALA A 50 22.04 0.33 10.50
N ARG A 51 22.90 1.03 9.74
CA ARG A 51 24.26 1.35 10.17
C ARG A 51 24.35 2.62 11.00
N ILE A 52 23.35 3.51 10.90
CA ILE A 52 23.33 4.82 11.58
C ILE A 52 22.44 4.75 12.82
N LEU A 53 21.28 4.10 12.72
CA LEU A 53 20.27 4.04 13.76
C LEU A 53 20.46 2.80 14.64
N SER A 54 20.09 2.91 15.90
CA SER A 54 20.11 1.80 16.85
C SER A 54 18.96 0.81 16.60
N PRO A 55 19.10 -0.47 16.97
CA PRO A 55 17.99 -1.44 16.89
C PRO A 55 16.73 -1.00 17.64
N ARG A 56 16.87 -0.29 18.76
CA ARG A 56 15.74 0.23 19.55
C ARG A 56 14.83 1.14 18.72
N GLU A 57 15.39 1.98 17.86
CA GLU A 57 14.62 2.90 17.01
C GLU A 57 13.74 2.15 16.01
N PHE A 58 14.24 1.05 15.45
CA PHE A 58 13.44 0.15 14.61
C PHE A 58 12.39 -0.60 15.40
N GLY A 59 12.67 -0.94 16.64
CA GLY A 59 11.71 -1.57 17.56
C GLY A 59 10.54 -0.66 17.88
N LEU A 60 10.78 0.62 18.14
CA LEU A 60 9.72 1.60 18.36
C LEU A 60 8.77 1.70 17.15
N ILE A 61 9.31 1.68 15.93
CA ILE A 61 8.48 1.63 14.72
C ILE A 61 7.76 0.29 14.60
N GLY A 62 8.41 -0.82 14.95
CA GLY A 62 7.81 -2.15 14.98
C GLY A 62 6.57 -2.23 15.89
N MET A 63 6.63 -1.65 17.10
CA MET A 63 5.51 -1.61 18.05
C MET A 63 4.26 -0.94 17.47
N ILE A 64 4.44 0.08 16.63
CA ILE A 64 3.34 0.85 16.03
C ILE A 64 2.80 0.18 14.77
N THR A 65 3.62 -0.61 14.09
CA THR A 65 3.30 -1.20 12.78
C THR A 65 1.96 -1.95 12.79
N VAL A 66 1.65 -2.69 13.85
CA VAL A 66 0.41 -3.46 13.97
C VAL A 66 -0.82 -2.55 13.95
N PHE A 67 -0.80 -1.47 14.72
CA PHE A 67 -1.93 -0.54 14.83
C PHE A 67 -2.19 0.18 13.52
N ILE A 68 -1.12 0.61 12.83
CA ILE A 68 -1.22 1.22 11.51
C ILE A 68 -1.72 0.20 10.49
N ALA A 69 -1.16 -1.01 10.45
CA ALA A 69 -1.56 -2.04 9.50
C ALA A 69 -3.03 -2.46 9.67
N LEU A 70 -3.53 -2.58 10.89
CA LEU A 70 -4.94 -2.82 11.16
C LEU A 70 -5.81 -1.67 10.67
N SER A 71 -5.42 -0.42 10.95
CA SER A 71 -6.15 0.76 10.49
C SER A 71 -6.17 0.83 8.96
N GLU A 72 -5.05 0.59 8.29
CA GLU A 72 -4.94 0.51 6.83
C GLU A 72 -5.85 -0.61 6.26
N SER A 73 -5.92 -1.77 6.92
CA SER A 73 -6.81 -2.87 6.52
C SER A 73 -8.29 -2.45 6.57
N PHE A 74 -8.70 -1.69 7.59
CA PHE A 74 -10.06 -1.13 7.66
C PHE A 74 -10.32 -0.08 6.58
N ILE A 75 -9.38 0.83 6.34
CA ILE A 75 -9.52 1.89 5.32
C ILE A 75 -9.63 1.23 3.94
N ASN A 76 -8.79 0.25 3.64
CA ASN A 76 -8.84 -0.50 2.39
C ASN A 76 -10.14 -1.30 2.21
N SER A 77 -10.71 -1.85 3.29
CA SER A 77 -12.04 -2.48 3.40
C SER A 77 -12.46 -3.37 2.22
N GLY A 78 -11.52 -3.82 1.38
CA GLY A 78 -11.81 -4.58 0.16
C GLY A 78 -12.50 -3.76 -0.96
N PHE A 79 -12.73 -2.45 -0.77
CA PHE A 79 -13.36 -1.60 -1.80
C PHE A 79 -12.53 -1.50 -3.07
N SER A 80 -11.20 -1.43 -2.96
CA SER A 80 -10.32 -1.44 -4.14
C SER A 80 -10.56 -2.67 -4.99
N SER A 81 -10.64 -3.86 -4.37
CA SER A 81 -10.92 -5.12 -5.08
C SER A 81 -12.35 -5.15 -5.65
N ALA A 82 -13.33 -4.60 -4.93
CA ALA A 82 -14.70 -4.49 -5.41
C ALA A 82 -14.80 -3.59 -6.66
N LEU A 83 -14.13 -2.42 -6.64
CA LEU A 83 -14.06 -1.51 -7.78
C LEU A 83 -13.34 -2.13 -8.99
N ILE A 84 -12.23 -2.87 -8.76
CA ILE A 84 -11.51 -3.53 -9.85
C ILE A 84 -12.39 -4.61 -10.51
N ARG A 85 -13.14 -5.37 -9.70
CA ARG A 85 -14.05 -6.42 -10.17
C ARG A 85 -15.28 -5.89 -10.90
N LYS A 86 -15.84 -4.75 -10.49
CA LYS A 86 -17.02 -4.14 -11.11
C LYS A 86 -16.67 -3.67 -12.52
N LYS A 87 -17.31 -4.25 -13.57
CA LYS A 87 -17.02 -3.92 -14.97
C LYS A 87 -17.37 -2.47 -15.29
N ASP A 88 -18.58 -2.04 -14.96
CA ASP A 88 -19.14 -0.73 -15.29
C ASP A 88 -19.06 0.20 -14.07
N CYS A 89 -17.83 0.60 -13.70
CA CYS A 89 -17.62 1.59 -12.65
C CYS A 89 -17.86 2.99 -13.18
N THR A 90 -18.65 3.74 -12.43
CA THR A 90 -18.91 5.16 -12.68
C THR A 90 -18.00 6.04 -11.81
N ASP A 91 -17.84 7.31 -12.19
CA ASP A 91 -17.14 8.29 -11.34
C ASP A 91 -17.84 8.48 -9.98
N THR A 92 -19.15 8.21 -9.92
CA THR A 92 -19.91 8.20 -8.67
C THR A 92 -19.46 7.07 -7.74
N ASP A 93 -19.18 5.87 -8.28
CA ASP A 93 -18.68 4.74 -7.49
C ASP A 93 -17.31 5.07 -6.88
N PHE A 94 -16.37 5.58 -7.71
CA PHE A 94 -15.05 6.00 -7.25
C PHE A 94 -15.11 7.11 -6.22
N SER A 95 -15.97 8.12 -6.43
CA SER A 95 -16.13 9.24 -5.50
C SER A 95 -16.75 8.80 -4.18
N THR A 96 -17.74 7.90 -4.22
CA THR A 96 -18.37 7.33 -3.01
C THR A 96 -17.34 6.61 -2.14
N VAL A 97 -16.51 5.75 -2.75
CA VAL A 97 -15.47 5.03 -2.02
C VAL A 97 -14.36 5.98 -1.54
N PHE A 98 -14.02 6.99 -2.33
CA PHE A 98 -13.05 8.01 -1.92
C PHE A 98 -13.48 8.73 -0.63
N TYR A 99 -14.72 9.23 -0.57
CA TYR A 99 -15.22 9.92 0.63
C TYR A 99 -15.35 8.99 1.83
N PHE A 100 -15.77 7.73 1.60
CA PHE A 100 -15.78 6.74 2.67
C PHE A 100 -14.38 6.48 3.23
N ASN A 101 -13.39 6.25 2.36
CA ASN A 101 -12.02 5.99 2.78
C ASN A 101 -11.41 7.21 3.49
N LEU A 102 -11.70 8.42 3.03
CA LEU A 102 -11.26 9.65 3.68
C LEU A 102 -11.86 9.78 5.09
N ALA A 103 -13.17 9.53 5.23
CA ALA A 103 -13.84 9.54 6.53
C ALA A 103 -13.26 8.45 7.46
N ALA A 104 -13.03 7.23 6.94
CA ALA A 104 -12.39 6.15 7.68
C ALA A 104 -10.95 6.53 8.08
N GLY A 105 -10.16 7.09 7.18
CA GLY A 105 -8.78 7.53 7.46
C GLY A 105 -8.71 8.57 8.57
N VAL A 106 -9.59 9.57 8.53
CA VAL A 106 -9.70 10.57 9.59
C VAL A 106 -10.15 9.93 10.90
N LEU A 107 -11.15 9.05 10.87
CA LEU A 107 -11.63 8.33 12.05
C LEU A 107 -10.51 7.51 12.73
N PHE A 108 -9.80 6.71 11.95
CA PHE A 108 -8.70 5.88 12.49
C PHE A 108 -7.50 6.72 12.91
N PHE A 109 -7.20 7.83 12.23
CA PHE A 109 -6.22 8.79 12.70
C PHE A 109 -6.59 9.35 14.08
N LEU A 110 -7.82 9.84 14.26
CA LEU A 110 -8.30 10.35 15.55
C LEU A 110 -8.28 9.27 16.62
N LEU A 111 -8.71 8.05 16.27
CA LEU A 111 -8.65 6.91 17.18
C LEU A 111 -7.21 6.66 17.65
N LEU A 112 -6.25 6.56 16.75
CA LEU A 112 -4.84 6.39 17.11
C LEU A 112 -4.28 7.59 17.89
N PHE A 113 -4.66 8.81 17.50
CA PHE A 113 -4.22 10.03 18.18
C PHE A 113 -4.62 10.06 19.66
N PHE A 114 -5.88 9.74 19.95
CA PHE A 114 -6.41 9.72 21.31
C PHE A 114 -5.99 8.48 22.11
N THR A 115 -5.80 7.33 21.44
CA THR A 115 -5.32 6.11 22.10
C THR A 115 -3.79 6.04 22.20
N ALA A 116 -3.03 6.98 21.63
CA ALA A 116 -1.57 7.00 21.70
C ALA A 116 -0.99 6.91 23.12
N PRO A 117 -1.56 7.59 24.15
CA PRO A 117 -1.09 7.40 25.53
C PRO A 117 -1.30 5.96 26.06
N LEU A 118 -2.41 5.30 25.66
CA LEU A 118 -2.69 3.92 26.04
C LEU A 118 -1.72 2.94 25.38
N ILE A 119 -1.40 3.19 24.09
CA ILE A 119 -0.41 2.40 23.35
C ILE A 119 0.98 2.56 23.99
N ALA A 120 1.38 3.78 24.33
CA ALA A 120 2.64 4.05 25.00
C ALA A 120 2.71 3.37 26.38
N GLY A 121 1.62 3.40 27.16
CA GLY A 121 1.51 2.71 28.43
C GLY A 121 1.48 1.18 28.28
N PHE A 122 0.87 0.65 27.22
CA PHE A 122 0.87 -0.79 26.94
C PHE A 122 2.27 -1.35 26.72
N PHE A 123 3.14 -0.62 26.03
CA PHE A 123 4.51 -1.05 25.75
C PHE A 123 5.54 -0.54 26.79
N ASP A 124 5.13 0.26 27.75
CA ASP A 124 6.00 0.92 28.73
C ASP A 124 7.08 1.83 28.07
N GLU A 125 6.74 2.43 26.91
CA GLU A 125 7.62 3.28 26.09
C GLU A 125 6.99 4.66 25.85
N PRO A 126 7.27 5.69 26.68
CA PRO A 126 6.65 7.03 26.55
C PRO A 126 6.89 7.71 25.21
N GLN A 127 8.01 7.37 24.52
CA GLN A 127 8.36 7.92 23.20
C GLN A 127 7.35 7.51 22.11
N LEU A 128 6.59 6.43 22.31
CA LEU A 128 5.59 5.97 21.34
C LEU A 128 4.45 6.97 21.18
N LYS A 129 4.06 7.71 22.25
CA LYS A 129 2.96 8.66 22.17
C LYS A 129 3.09 9.66 21.03
N PRO A 130 4.15 10.49 20.94
CA PRO A 130 4.30 11.44 19.84
C PRO A 130 4.50 10.72 18.49
N ILE A 131 5.17 9.56 18.46
CA ILE A 131 5.41 8.82 17.23
C ILE A 131 4.08 8.30 16.65
N VAL A 132 3.20 7.71 17.47
CA VAL A 132 1.86 7.25 17.05
C VAL A 132 1.04 8.40 16.50
N GLN A 133 1.02 9.54 17.20
CA GLN A 133 0.27 10.72 16.80
C GLN A 133 0.71 11.26 15.43
N VAL A 134 2.02 11.32 15.19
CA VAL A 134 2.57 11.84 13.93
C VAL A 134 2.45 10.81 12.81
N LEU A 135 2.75 9.53 13.07
CA LEU A 135 2.59 8.47 12.06
C LEU A 135 1.13 8.22 11.68
N GLY A 136 0.20 8.45 12.59
CA GLY A 136 -1.24 8.35 12.28
C GLY A 136 -1.67 9.22 11.10
N VAL A 137 -0.98 10.32 10.81
CA VAL A 137 -1.23 11.19 9.64
C VAL A 137 -1.10 10.41 8.32
N VAL A 138 -0.28 9.36 8.29
CA VAL A 138 -0.14 8.48 7.12
C VAL A 138 -1.49 7.89 6.70
N LEU A 139 -2.38 7.56 7.64
CA LEU A 139 -3.71 7.00 7.34
C LEU A 139 -4.58 7.97 6.52
N ILE A 140 -4.49 9.27 6.80
CA ILE A 140 -5.19 10.30 6.04
C ILE A 140 -4.58 10.38 4.63
N ILE A 141 -3.25 10.41 4.53
CA ILE A 141 -2.54 10.48 3.24
C ILE A 141 -2.86 9.24 2.38
N ASP A 142 -2.92 8.05 3.00
CA ASP A 142 -3.27 6.80 2.32
C ASP A 142 -4.69 6.83 1.76
N SER A 143 -5.63 7.41 2.49
CA SER A 143 -7.01 7.56 2.04
C SER A 143 -7.11 8.39 0.75
N PHE A 144 -6.28 9.42 0.59
CA PHE A 144 -6.19 10.19 -0.67
C PHE A 144 -5.57 9.39 -1.80
N THR A 145 -4.70 8.43 -1.50
CA THR A 145 -3.90 7.69 -2.48
C THR A 145 -4.65 6.48 -3.04
N LEU A 146 -5.49 5.84 -2.23
CA LEU A 146 -6.08 4.54 -2.50
C LEU A 146 -6.85 4.49 -3.83
N ILE A 147 -7.76 5.42 -4.06
CA ILE A 147 -8.60 5.45 -5.27
C ILE A 147 -7.78 5.76 -6.50
N GLN A 148 -6.83 6.69 -6.42
CA GLN A 148 -5.94 7.02 -7.52
C GLN A 148 -5.16 5.78 -7.99
N ARG A 149 -4.65 5.00 -7.03
CA ARG A 149 -3.94 3.74 -7.31
C ARG A 149 -4.87 2.67 -7.87
N THR A 150 -6.10 2.55 -7.34
CA THR A 150 -7.12 1.60 -7.81
C THR A 150 -7.48 1.84 -9.27
N ILE A 151 -7.64 3.12 -9.68
CA ILE A 151 -7.92 3.50 -11.06
C ILE A 151 -6.78 3.08 -11.98
N LEU A 152 -5.53 3.38 -11.63
CA LEU A 152 -4.37 2.98 -12.43
C LEU A 152 -4.24 1.45 -12.53
N THR A 153 -4.53 0.72 -11.44
CA THR A 153 -4.55 -0.75 -11.46
C THR A 153 -5.63 -1.29 -12.39
N LYS A 154 -6.83 -0.70 -12.37
CA LYS A 154 -7.93 -1.08 -13.26
C LYS A 154 -7.61 -0.78 -14.72
N GLN A 155 -6.85 0.28 -14.99
CA GLN A 155 -6.37 0.65 -16.33
C GLN A 155 -5.11 -0.11 -16.76
N ILE A 156 -4.56 -0.97 -15.90
CA ILE A 156 -3.31 -1.72 -16.12
C ILE A 156 -2.11 -0.78 -16.37
N ASP A 157 -2.17 0.46 -15.86
CA ASP A 157 -1.05 1.41 -15.96
C ASP A 157 -0.05 1.23 -14.80
N PHE A 158 0.60 0.08 -14.78
CA PHE A 158 1.66 -0.20 -13.81
C PHE A 158 2.94 0.58 -14.08
N LYS A 159 3.13 1.09 -15.30
CA LYS A 159 4.29 1.91 -15.64
C LYS A 159 4.30 3.23 -14.87
N LEU A 160 3.15 3.89 -14.80
CA LEU A 160 3.01 5.12 -14.02
C LEU A 160 3.17 4.85 -12.53
N GLN A 161 2.55 3.77 -12.02
CA GLN A 161 2.70 3.36 -10.62
C GLN A 161 4.17 3.12 -10.25
N ALA A 162 4.92 2.39 -11.09
CA ALA A 162 6.34 2.12 -10.90
C ALA A 162 7.19 3.40 -10.84
N ARG A 163 6.95 4.34 -11.74
CA ARG A 163 7.67 5.63 -11.74
C ARG A 163 7.43 6.40 -10.45
N ILE A 164 6.17 6.50 -10.02
CA ILE A 164 5.80 7.19 -8.79
C ILE A 164 6.46 6.53 -7.57
N SER A 165 6.36 5.20 -7.48
CA SER A 165 6.93 4.40 -6.38
C SER A 165 8.45 4.59 -6.26
N VAL A 166 9.18 4.55 -7.38
CA VAL A 166 10.64 4.75 -7.42
C VAL A 166 11.01 6.17 -6.96
N ILE A 167 10.35 7.20 -7.49
CA ILE A 167 10.62 8.60 -7.11
C ILE A 167 10.32 8.83 -5.63
N ALA A 168 9.18 8.32 -5.14
CA ALA A 168 8.80 8.43 -3.74
C ALA A 168 9.76 7.68 -2.81
N SER A 169 10.24 6.49 -3.22
CA SER A 169 11.19 5.70 -2.45
C SER A 169 12.57 6.36 -2.39
N LEU A 170 13.04 6.93 -3.52
CA LEU A 170 14.30 7.68 -3.55
C LEU A 170 14.21 8.96 -2.71
N GLY A 171 13.18 9.78 -2.92
CA GLY A 171 13.01 11.03 -2.20
C GLY A 171 12.87 10.81 -0.68
N SER A 172 12.03 9.86 -0.27
CA SER A 172 11.88 9.53 1.16
C SER A 172 13.14 8.92 1.76
N GLY A 173 13.87 8.11 0.99
CA GLY A 173 15.14 7.53 1.42
C GLY A 173 16.21 8.60 1.67
N ILE A 174 16.34 9.58 0.78
CA ILE A 174 17.26 10.72 0.95
C ILE A 174 16.90 11.51 2.22
N ILE A 175 15.62 11.84 2.40
CA ILE A 175 15.14 12.55 3.59
C ILE A 175 15.52 11.78 4.86
N ALA A 176 15.25 10.47 4.89
CA ALA A 176 15.55 9.64 6.05
C ALA A 176 17.04 9.57 6.37
N ILE A 177 17.88 9.39 5.35
CA ILE A 177 19.34 9.31 5.50
C ILE A 177 19.90 10.64 6.03
N VAL A 178 19.46 11.77 5.42
CA VAL A 178 19.90 13.11 5.88
C VAL A 178 19.49 13.34 7.33
N MET A 179 18.25 13.01 7.72
CA MET A 179 17.79 13.15 9.10
C MET A 179 18.56 12.22 10.05
N ALA A 180 18.83 10.98 9.66
CA ALA A 180 19.59 10.04 10.47
C ALA A 180 21.03 10.52 10.75
N TYR A 181 21.72 11.04 9.73
CA TYR A 181 23.05 11.62 9.90
C TYR A 181 23.06 12.87 10.78
N ASN A 182 21.96 13.63 10.82
CA ASN A 182 21.81 14.78 11.73
C ASN A 182 21.34 14.40 13.14
N GLY A 183 21.27 13.09 13.47
CA GLY A 183 20.97 12.63 14.82
C GLY A 183 19.50 12.66 15.23
N PHE A 184 18.56 12.74 14.28
CA PHE A 184 17.11 12.73 14.58
C PHE A 184 16.58 11.36 15.06
N GLY A 185 17.40 10.31 15.03
CA GLY A 185 17.07 8.99 15.56
C GLY A 185 15.79 8.42 14.93
N VAL A 186 14.85 7.96 15.74
CA VAL A 186 13.58 7.36 15.29
C VAL A 186 12.75 8.27 14.38
N TRP A 187 12.88 9.59 14.52
CA TRP A 187 12.18 10.56 13.67
C TRP A 187 12.58 10.48 12.19
N SER A 188 13.77 9.95 11.90
CA SER A 188 14.20 9.68 10.52
C SER A 188 13.33 8.62 9.86
N LEU A 189 12.93 7.58 10.60
CA LEU A 189 12.04 6.52 10.12
C LEU A 189 10.61 7.02 9.99
N VAL A 190 10.15 7.85 10.93
CA VAL A 190 8.85 8.52 10.88
C VAL A 190 8.76 9.40 9.64
N ALA A 191 9.76 10.26 9.43
CA ALA A 191 9.82 11.15 8.27
C ALA A 191 9.89 10.37 6.95
N GLN A 192 10.64 9.27 6.90
CA GLN A 192 10.70 8.39 5.75
C GLN A 192 9.32 7.89 5.35
N ARG A 193 8.53 7.38 6.31
CA ARG A 193 7.21 6.81 6.03
C ARG A 193 6.23 7.87 5.57
N ILE A 194 6.19 9.02 6.24
CA ILE A 194 5.34 10.16 5.86
C ILE A 194 5.75 10.72 4.50
N ALA A 195 7.05 10.94 4.27
CA ALA A 195 7.54 11.47 3.00
C ALA A 195 7.26 10.52 1.84
N LYS A 196 7.47 9.19 2.02
CA LYS A 196 7.17 8.19 1.00
C LYS A 196 5.70 8.25 0.60
N GLN A 197 4.80 8.24 1.58
CA GLN A 197 3.37 8.25 1.31
C GLN A 197 2.89 9.61 0.79
N GLY A 198 3.43 10.70 1.33
CA GLY A 198 3.16 12.06 0.84
C GLY A 198 3.58 12.26 -0.61
N LEU A 199 4.80 11.85 -0.98
CA LEU A 199 5.28 11.90 -2.37
C LEU A 199 4.44 11.02 -3.30
N ASN A 200 4.10 9.79 -2.87
CA ASN A 200 3.18 8.94 -3.63
C ASN A 200 1.84 9.64 -3.89
N SER A 201 1.25 10.21 -2.84
CA SER A 201 -0.03 10.92 -2.95
C SER A 201 0.08 12.11 -3.91
N VAL A 202 1.07 12.97 -3.71
CA VAL A 202 1.27 14.17 -4.55
C VAL A 202 1.44 13.80 -6.03
N PHE A 203 2.33 12.85 -6.34
CA PHE A 203 2.56 12.46 -7.73
C PHE A 203 1.37 11.74 -8.36
N LEU A 204 0.63 10.91 -7.61
CA LEU A 204 -0.61 10.31 -8.09
C LEU A 204 -1.64 11.39 -8.43
N TRP A 205 -1.81 12.40 -7.60
CA TRP A 205 -2.73 13.50 -7.86
C TRP A 205 -2.28 14.44 -8.99
N LEU A 206 -1.00 14.59 -9.23
CA LEU A 206 -0.48 15.40 -10.33
C LEU A 206 -0.59 14.68 -11.68
N TRP A 207 -0.31 13.38 -11.72
CA TRP A 207 -0.20 12.64 -12.98
C TRP A 207 -1.47 11.87 -13.37
N ASN A 208 -2.31 11.49 -12.39
CA ASN A 208 -3.63 10.96 -12.69
C ASN A 208 -4.65 12.11 -12.83
N ARG A 209 -5.42 12.07 -13.91
CA ARG A 209 -6.39 13.14 -14.24
C ARG A 209 -7.70 13.03 -13.50
N TRP A 210 -7.99 11.90 -12.87
CA TRP A 210 -9.24 11.70 -12.14
C TRP A 210 -9.35 12.62 -10.93
N ARG A 211 -10.56 13.19 -10.74
CA ARG A 211 -10.91 14.02 -9.59
C ARG A 211 -12.25 13.55 -9.02
N PRO A 212 -12.41 13.52 -7.69
CA PRO A 212 -13.68 13.11 -7.07
C PRO A 212 -14.78 14.11 -7.39
N LEU A 213 -15.96 13.59 -7.73
CA LEU A 213 -17.19 14.35 -7.80
C LEU A 213 -17.72 14.59 -6.38
N TRP A 214 -18.38 15.73 -6.15
CA TRP A 214 -19.04 16.01 -4.86
C TRP A 214 -20.35 15.22 -4.73
N VAL A 215 -20.30 13.92 -4.89
CA VAL A 215 -21.46 13.02 -4.86
C VAL A 215 -21.12 11.79 -4.02
N PHE A 216 -22.05 11.44 -3.12
CA PHE A 216 -22.00 10.18 -2.37
C PHE A 216 -23.28 9.39 -2.66
N SER A 217 -23.15 8.18 -3.21
CA SER A 217 -24.26 7.28 -3.51
C SER A 217 -24.34 6.16 -2.48
N MET A 218 -25.39 6.15 -1.69
CA MET A 218 -25.65 5.07 -0.73
C MET A 218 -25.88 3.71 -1.45
N GLN A 219 -26.42 3.74 -2.66
CA GLN A 219 -26.60 2.54 -3.47
C GLN A 219 -25.25 1.93 -3.85
N SER A 220 -24.34 2.74 -4.44
CA SER A 220 -22.98 2.32 -4.79
C SER A 220 -22.21 1.84 -3.55
N PHE A 221 -22.37 2.54 -2.42
CA PHE A 221 -21.75 2.13 -1.16
C PHE A 221 -22.22 0.73 -0.73
N ARG A 222 -23.52 0.47 -0.67
CA ARG A 222 -24.06 -0.83 -0.25
C ARG A 222 -23.65 -1.97 -1.18
N GLU A 223 -23.66 -1.73 -2.48
CA GLU A 223 -23.25 -2.71 -3.49
C GLU A 223 -21.77 -3.11 -3.30
N LEU A 224 -20.89 -2.13 -3.20
CA LEU A 224 -19.45 -2.35 -3.05
C LEU A 224 -19.08 -2.89 -1.67
N PHE A 225 -19.75 -2.42 -0.61
CA PHE A 225 -19.53 -2.89 0.77
C PHE A 225 -19.95 -4.33 0.97
N GLY A 226 -21.03 -4.78 0.32
CA GLY A 226 -21.49 -6.17 0.41
C GLY A 226 -20.42 -7.19 -0.01
N PHE A 227 -19.58 -6.85 -1.00
CA PHE A 227 -18.45 -7.65 -1.42
C PHE A 227 -17.19 -7.32 -0.58
N GLY A 228 -16.93 -6.03 -0.38
CA GLY A 228 -15.73 -5.54 0.32
C GLY A 228 -15.66 -6.00 1.78
N SER A 229 -16.79 -6.04 2.49
CA SER A 229 -16.81 -6.45 3.91
C SER A 229 -16.32 -7.88 4.16
N LYS A 230 -16.57 -8.81 3.23
CA LYS A 230 -16.07 -10.19 3.33
C LYS A 230 -14.54 -10.22 3.20
N LEU A 231 -13.99 -9.41 2.30
CA LEU A 231 -12.55 -9.27 2.12
C LEU A 231 -11.91 -8.51 3.30
N LEU A 232 -12.63 -7.56 3.90
CA LEU A 232 -12.17 -6.86 5.09
C LEU A 232 -11.92 -7.84 6.25
N VAL A 233 -12.89 -8.71 6.55
CA VAL A 233 -12.72 -9.69 7.65
C VAL A 233 -11.53 -10.61 7.39
N SER A 234 -11.40 -11.13 6.17
CA SER A 234 -10.25 -11.97 5.79
C SER A 234 -8.93 -11.19 5.89
N GLY A 235 -8.90 -9.95 5.41
CA GLY A 235 -7.71 -9.09 5.48
C GLY A 235 -7.31 -8.72 6.92
N LEU A 236 -8.28 -8.51 7.81
CA LEU A 236 -8.00 -8.24 9.23
C LEU A 236 -7.37 -9.45 9.92
N ILE A 237 -7.90 -10.66 9.67
CA ILE A 237 -7.33 -11.90 10.22
C ILE A 237 -5.90 -12.08 9.72
N GLU A 238 -5.69 -11.90 8.42
CA GLU A 238 -4.36 -11.97 7.80
C GLU A 238 -3.40 -10.93 8.39
N THR A 239 -3.85 -9.67 8.52
CA THR A 239 -3.05 -8.59 9.09
C THR A 239 -2.66 -8.88 10.54
N LEU A 240 -3.59 -9.39 11.36
CA LEU A 240 -3.30 -9.81 12.72
C LEU A 240 -2.28 -10.95 12.75
N TYR A 241 -2.50 -11.98 11.93
CA TYR A 241 -1.61 -13.14 11.86
C TYR A 241 -0.16 -12.74 11.49
N GLN A 242 -0.01 -11.88 10.50
CA GLN A 242 1.31 -11.43 10.04
C GLN A 242 2.02 -10.52 11.05
N ASN A 243 1.26 -9.78 11.86
CA ASN A 243 1.83 -8.78 12.75
C ASN A 243 1.79 -9.14 14.24
N ILE A 244 1.25 -10.30 14.61
CA ILE A 244 1.08 -10.68 16.04
C ILE A 244 2.42 -10.75 16.79
N TYR A 245 3.49 -11.14 16.10
CA TYR A 245 4.82 -11.21 16.71
C TYR A 245 5.36 -9.83 17.12
N TYR A 246 4.99 -8.77 16.41
CA TYR A 246 5.38 -7.40 16.79
C TYR A 246 4.73 -7.01 18.14
N LEU A 247 3.48 -7.43 18.39
CA LEU A 247 2.79 -7.19 19.66
C LEU A 247 3.43 -8.00 20.80
N ILE A 248 3.65 -9.29 20.56
CA ILE A 248 4.20 -10.19 21.59
C ILE A 248 5.62 -9.78 21.98
N ILE A 249 6.50 -9.61 20.98
CA ILE A 249 7.88 -9.24 21.25
C ILE A 249 7.96 -7.84 21.85
N GLY A 250 7.18 -6.89 21.33
CA GLY A 250 7.14 -5.52 21.86
C GLY A 250 6.63 -5.42 23.29
N LYS A 251 5.70 -6.30 23.71
CA LYS A 251 5.15 -6.27 25.09
C LYS A 251 6.01 -7.03 26.09
N PHE A 252 6.50 -8.21 25.72
CA PHE A 252 7.17 -9.12 26.66
C PHE A 252 8.69 -9.02 26.66
N PHE A 253 9.26 -8.35 25.63
CA PHE A 253 10.68 -8.17 25.48
C PHE A 253 11.00 -6.65 25.33
N SER A 254 12.24 -6.33 25.02
CA SER A 254 12.66 -4.94 24.87
C SER A 254 12.40 -4.37 23.44
N ALA A 255 12.32 -3.04 23.33
CA ALA A 255 12.29 -2.38 22.04
C ALA A 255 13.51 -2.74 21.16
N GLN A 256 14.65 -3.02 21.78
CA GLN A 256 15.88 -3.41 21.08
C GLN A 256 15.73 -4.81 20.44
N GLU A 257 15.18 -5.78 21.16
CA GLU A 257 14.93 -7.13 20.64
C GLU A 257 13.90 -7.12 19.52
N LEU A 258 12.83 -6.33 19.70
CA LEU A 258 11.86 -6.11 18.63
C LEU A 258 12.53 -5.46 17.41
N GLY A 259 13.48 -4.57 17.60
CA GLY A 259 14.26 -3.96 16.52
C GLY A 259 15.04 -4.97 15.71
N TYR A 260 15.71 -5.92 16.38
CA TYR A 260 16.39 -7.03 15.68
C TYR A 260 15.41 -7.89 14.89
N TYR A 261 14.26 -8.23 15.50
CA TYR A 261 13.21 -8.98 14.81
C TYR A 261 12.66 -8.23 13.61
N THR A 262 12.35 -6.93 13.76
CA THR A 262 11.85 -6.06 12.68
C THR A 262 12.80 -6.07 11.49
N ARG A 263 14.09 -5.91 11.73
CA ARG A 263 15.12 -5.93 10.67
C ARG A 263 15.23 -7.30 10.03
N ALA A 264 15.31 -8.37 10.82
CA ALA A 264 15.38 -9.74 10.31
C ALA A 264 14.16 -10.08 9.44
N ASN A 265 12.97 -9.70 9.88
CA ASN A 265 11.72 -9.93 9.13
C ASN A 265 11.68 -9.12 7.83
N GLU A 266 12.16 -7.88 7.82
CA GLU A 266 12.27 -7.06 6.62
C GLU A 266 13.23 -7.69 5.60
N PHE A 267 14.40 -8.15 6.03
CA PHE A 267 15.36 -8.87 5.18
C PHE A 267 14.80 -10.19 4.62
N LYS A 268 14.05 -10.94 5.42
CA LYS A 268 13.40 -12.19 5.01
C LYS A 268 12.29 -11.94 4.00
N SER A 269 11.49 -10.89 4.18
CA SER A 269 10.27 -10.65 3.40
C SER A 269 10.56 -10.35 1.93
N ILE A 270 11.67 -9.68 1.62
CA ILE A 270 12.03 -9.28 0.26
C ILE A 270 12.23 -10.49 -0.67
N PRO A 271 13.11 -11.48 -0.37
CA PRO A 271 13.24 -12.67 -1.21
C PRO A 271 11.97 -13.51 -1.25
N SER A 272 11.33 -13.68 -0.08
CA SER A 272 10.14 -14.54 0.06
C SER A 272 8.94 -14.07 -0.78
N GLN A 273 8.65 -12.77 -0.77
CA GLN A 273 7.55 -12.19 -1.55
C GLN A 273 7.83 -12.27 -3.05
N ASN A 274 9.07 -12.06 -3.47
CA ASN A 274 9.45 -12.16 -4.88
C ASN A 274 9.34 -13.59 -5.40
N LEU A 275 9.82 -14.58 -4.65
CA LEU A 275 9.72 -16.00 -5.00
C LEU A 275 8.26 -16.46 -5.08
N ASN A 276 7.44 -16.13 -4.09
CA ASN A 276 6.01 -16.44 -4.10
C ASN A 276 5.30 -15.79 -5.29
N GLY A 277 5.62 -14.55 -5.60
CA GLY A 277 5.07 -13.85 -6.75
C GLY A 277 5.42 -14.53 -8.08
N ILE A 278 6.66 -14.98 -8.26
CA ILE A 278 7.11 -15.68 -9.47
C ILE A 278 6.43 -17.05 -9.57
N ILE A 279 6.44 -17.84 -8.48
CA ILE A 279 5.82 -19.17 -8.45
C ILE A 279 4.33 -19.07 -8.77
N SER A 280 3.59 -18.18 -8.12
CA SER A 280 2.16 -18.01 -8.35
C SER A 280 1.83 -17.60 -9.79
N ARG A 281 2.67 -16.77 -10.42
CA ARG A 281 2.48 -16.32 -11.81
C ARG A 281 2.68 -17.45 -12.83
N VAL A 282 3.56 -18.41 -12.52
CA VAL A 282 3.82 -19.56 -13.38
C VAL A 282 2.83 -20.69 -13.12
N THR A 283 2.57 -20.97 -11.84
CA THR A 283 1.75 -22.11 -11.42
C THR A 283 0.27 -21.89 -11.68
N TYR A 284 -0.23 -20.66 -11.48
CA TYR A 284 -1.65 -20.37 -11.64
C TYR A 284 -2.22 -20.63 -13.05
N PRO A 285 -1.56 -20.17 -14.15
CA PRO A 285 -2.03 -20.48 -15.50
C PRO A 285 -1.97 -21.98 -15.82
N VAL A 286 -0.92 -22.67 -15.34
CA VAL A 286 -0.76 -24.12 -15.57
C VAL A 286 -1.85 -24.91 -14.86
N LEU A 287 -2.14 -24.59 -13.60
CA LEU A 287 -3.22 -25.25 -12.85
C LEU A 287 -4.62 -24.90 -13.38
N ALA A 288 -4.82 -23.71 -13.94
CA ALA A 288 -6.08 -23.30 -14.54
C ALA A 288 -6.33 -23.93 -15.93
N SER A 289 -5.29 -24.52 -16.55
CA SER A 289 -5.39 -25.21 -17.86
C SER A 289 -5.60 -26.71 -17.76
N ILE A 290 -5.53 -27.28 -16.56
CA ILE A 290 -5.85 -28.68 -16.24
C ILE A 290 -7.30 -28.78 -15.79
#